data_d7edf5be91328967257026701a7ec9e6
#
_entry.id   d7edf5be91328967257026701a7ec9e6
#
_cell.length_a   1.000
_cell.length_b   1.000
_cell.length_c   1.000
_cell.angle_alpha   90.00
_cell.angle_beta   90.00
_cell.angle_gamma   90.00
#
_symmetry.space_group_name_H-M   'P 1'
#
loop_
_entity.id
_entity.type
_entity.pdbx_description
1 polymer ?
#
loop_
_entity_poly.entity_id
_entity_poly.type
_entity_poly.pdbx_seq_one_letter_code
_entity_poly.pdbx_strand_id
1 'polypeptide(L)'
;MPSVIRVVLAEDEVLLREGLVGLLTRFGFAVDAAVGSAPELLDAVRTHRPDLLVTDIRMPPQHRDDGLRAAVTLRAERPDLAVVVLSQHVQSGYAAALLDSGDGNRVGYLLKDRVADVAEFAATLRRVAAGGTAVDPDVVRHLLRRPRDPLGALSPREREVLGLVAEGHSNAAIAARLYVTEAAVGKHVGNILAKLGLPPDEDTNRRVLAVLAWLRAAR
;
A
#
# COMPACT_ATOMS: atom_id res chain seq x y z
N MET A 1 21.73 -24.00 -19.97
CA MET A 1 21.53 -24.01 -18.51
C MET A 1 20.70 -22.80 -18.17
N PRO A 2 19.58 -22.92 -17.44
CA PRO A 2 18.92 -21.70 -16.96
C PRO A 2 19.90 -20.93 -16.09
N SER A 3 20.07 -19.62 -16.38
CA SER A 3 20.93 -18.77 -15.56
C SER A 3 20.37 -18.69 -14.15
N VAL A 4 21.24 -18.72 -13.14
CA VAL A 4 20.83 -18.56 -11.74
C VAL A 4 20.29 -17.13 -11.58
N ILE A 5 19.08 -16.98 -11.06
CA ILE A 5 18.44 -15.67 -10.82
C ILE A 5 19.16 -14.99 -9.65
N ARG A 6 19.73 -13.82 -9.90
CA ARG A 6 20.41 -12.99 -8.89
C ARG A 6 19.41 -12.10 -8.19
N VAL A 7 19.42 -12.08 -6.87
CA VAL A 7 18.42 -11.41 -6.04
C VAL A 7 19.09 -10.42 -5.07
N VAL A 8 18.52 -9.23 -4.96
CA VAL A 8 18.70 -8.37 -3.81
C VAL A 8 17.45 -8.45 -2.95
N LEU A 9 17.62 -8.69 -1.66
CA LEU A 9 16.54 -8.79 -0.67
C LEU A 9 16.60 -7.58 0.27
N ALA A 10 15.45 -6.94 0.52
CA ALA A 10 15.32 -5.88 1.50
C ALA A 10 14.19 -6.17 2.49
N GLU A 11 14.53 -6.29 3.75
CA GLU A 11 13.63 -6.60 4.87
C GLU A 11 14.25 -6.06 6.15
N ASP A 12 13.55 -5.23 6.90
CA ASP A 12 14.09 -4.63 8.13
C ASP A 12 14.07 -5.60 9.33
N GLU A 13 13.13 -6.54 9.33
CA GLU A 13 13.04 -7.55 10.37
C GLU A 13 14.13 -8.62 10.20
N VAL A 14 15.13 -8.59 11.08
CA VAL A 14 16.35 -9.41 10.96
C VAL A 14 16.05 -10.90 10.82
N LEU A 15 15.15 -11.43 11.66
CA LEU A 15 14.82 -12.86 11.66
C LEU A 15 14.16 -13.28 10.33
N LEU A 16 13.24 -12.48 9.83
CA LEU A 16 12.56 -12.73 8.57
C LEU A 16 13.55 -12.61 7.40
N ARG A 17 14.44 -11.60 7.42
CA ARG A 17 15.47 -11.42 6.40
C ARG A 17 16.38 -12.64 6.29
N GLU A 18 16.91 -13.13 7.41
CA GLU A 18 17.75 -14.33 7.44
C GLU A 18 16.99 -15.59 6.96
N GLY A 19 15.73 -15.72 7.38
CA GLY A 19 14.85 -16.81 6.93
C GLY A 19 14.63 -16.78 5.41
N LEU A 20 14.38 -15.60 4.84
CA LEU A 20 14.20 -15.40 3.39
C LEU A 20 15.49 -15.69 2.61
N VAL A 21 16.66 -15.26 3.10
CA VAL A 21 17.97 -15.58 2.50
C VAL A 21 18.17 -17.10 2.42
N GLY A 22 17.96 -17.80 3.53
CA GLY A 22 18.09 -19.25 3.56
C GLY A 22 17.12 -19.95 2.61
N LEU A 23 15.88 -19.49 2.56
CA LEU A 23 14.85 -19.98 1.67
C LEU A 23 15.22 -19.77 0.20
N LEU A 24 15.56 -18.55 -0.19
CA LEU A 24 15.92 -18.21 -1.57
C LEU A 24 17.13 -19.03 -2.04
N THR A 25 18.16 -19.16 -1.21
CA THR A 25 19.35 -19.97 -1.50
C THR A 25 19.00 -21.44 -1.69
N ARG A 26 18.17 -22.02 -0.81
CA ARG A 26 17.70 -23.41 -0.92
C ARG A 26 16.94 -23.68 -2.22
N PHE A 27 16.21 -22.67 -2.72
CA PHE A 27 15.46 -22.77 -3.98
C PHE A 27 16.26 -22.34 -5.22
N GLY A 28 17.58 -22.19 -5.10
CA GLY A 28 18.49 -21.98 -6.23
C GLY A 28 18.56 -20.55 -6.75
N PHE A 29 18.19 -19.56 -5.93
CA PHE A 29 18.47 -18.14 -6.20
C PHE A 29 19.85 -17.77 -5.65
N ALA A 30 20.54 -16.84 -6.30
CA ALA A 30 21.78 -16.25 -5.79
C ALA A 30 21.44 -14.93 -5.08
N VAL A 31 21.52 -14.89 -3.75
CA VAL A 31 21.28 -13.66 -2.99
C VAL A 31 22.57 -12.86 -2.95
N ASP A 32 22.66 -11.78 -3.73
CA ASP A 32 23.85 -10.93 -3.83
C ASP A 32 23.98 -9.97 -2.64
N ALA A 33 22.85 -9.52 -2.10
CA ALA A 33 22.80 -8.70 -0.90
C ALA A 33 21.46 -8.86 -0.18
N ALA A 34 21.51 -8.72 1.16
CA ALA A 34 20.33 -8.67 2.03
C ALA A 34 20.48 -7.46 2.97
N VAL A 35 19.57 -6.51 2.87
CA VAL A 35 19.66 -5.19 3.51
C VAL A 35 18.43 -4.88 4.36
N GLY A 36 18.54 -3.93 5.29
CA GLY A 36 17.49 -3.61 6.26
C GLY A 36 16.84 -2.24 6.08
N SER A 37 17.23 -1.46 5.08
CA SER A 37 16.69 -0.11 4.89
C SER A 37 16.57 0.26 3.42
N ALA A 38 15.72 1.25 3.11
CA ALA A 38 15.53 1.74 1.75
C ALA A 38 16.78 2.41 1.14
N PRO A 39 17.60 3.18 1.87
CA PRO A 39 18.88 3.68 1.34
C PRO A 39 19.83 2.55 0.97
N GLU A 40 20.03 1.57 1.84
CA GLU A 40 20.88 0.39 1.55
C GLU A 40 20.36 -0.40 0.35
N LEU A 41 19.02 -0.51 0.19
CA LEU A 41 18.39 -1.16 -0.95
C LEU A 41 18.76 -0.47 -2.27
N LEU A 42 18.68 0.85 -2.33
CA LEU A 42 19.05 1.62 -3.54
C LEU A 42 20.50 1.37 -3.92
N ASP A 43 21.40 1.43 -2.95
CA ASP A 43 22.83 1.21 -3.16
C ASP A 43 23.15 -0.24 -3.57
N ALA A 44 22.51 -1.23 -2.93
CA ALA A 44 22.70 -2.64 -3.23
C ALA A 44 22.26 -2.97 -4.67
N VAL A 45 21.08 -2.51 -5.10
CA VAL A 45 20.57 -2.79 -6.45
C VAL A 45 21.43 -2.11 -7.53
N ARG A 46 21.90 -0.88 -7.29
CA ARG A 46 22.79 -0.18 -8.23
C ARG A 46 24.14 -0.86 -8.35
N THR A 47 24.69 -1.36 -7.24
CA THR A 47 25.99 -2.04 -7.17
C THR A 47 25.94 -3.43 -7.80
N HIS A 48 24.99 -4.26 -7.38
CA HIS A 48 24.96 -5.67 -7.77
C HIS A 48 24.23 -5.93 -9.09
N ARG A 49 23.35 -5.01 -9.50
CA ARG A 49 22.52 -5.14 -10.72
C ARG A 49 21.82 -6.51 -10.79
N PRO A 50 20.97 -6.84 -9.79
CA PRO A 50 20.29 -8.12 -9.75
C PRO A 50 19.26 -8.27 -10.88
N ASP A 51 18.80 -9.52 -11.10
CA ASP A 51 17.69 -9.83 -11.98
C ASP A 51 16.34 -9.58 -11.30
N LEU A 52 16.30 -9.73 -9.96
CA LEU A 52 15.12 -9.64 -9.14
C LEU A 52 15.40 -8.88 -7.85
N LEU A 53 14.52 -7.96 -7.52
CA LEU A 53 14.42 -7.32 -6.22
C LEU A 53 13.23 -7.94 -5.45
N VAL A 54 13.48 -8.38 -4.22
CA VAL A 54 12.42 -8.73 -3.24
C VAL A 54 12.51 -7.73 -2.10
N THR A 55 11.45 -6.99 -1.80
CA THR A 55 11.50 -5.94 -0.79
C THR A 55 10.23 -5.89 0.06
N ASP A 56 10.38 -5.64 1.37
CA ASP A 56 9.26 -5.17 2.17
C ASP A 56 8.86 -3.76 1.74
N ILE A 57 7.59 -3.42 1.90
CA ILE A 57 7.06 -2.08 1.66
C ILE A 57 7.52 -1.11 2.74
N ARG A 58 7.48 -1.54 4.01
CA ARG A 58 7.69 -0.70 5.17
C ARG A 58 9.06 -0.95 5.79
N MET A 59 9.99 -0.08 5.49
CA MET A 59 11.36 -0.14 6.02
C MET A 59 11.83 1.23 6.52
N PRO A 60 12.90 1.28 7.32
CA PRO A 60 13.54 2.55 7.64
C PRO A 60 13.89 3.37 6.38
N PRO A 61 13.88 4.71 6.47
CA PRO A 61 13.88 5.49 7.73
C PRO A 61 12.50 5.85 8.28
N GLN A 62 11.42 5.80 7.49
CA GLN A 62 10.12 6.31 7.93
C GLN A 62 9.12 5.20 8.30
N HIS A 63 9.42 3.92 7.98
CA HIS A 63 8.57 2.75 8.19
C HIS A 63 7.14 2.89 7.60
N ARG A 64 7.03 3.60 6.46
CA ARG A 64 5.75 3.81 5.74
C ARG A 64 5.70 3.02 4.45
N ASP A 65 6.22 3.60 3.39
CA ASP A 65 6.25 3.06 2.03
C ASP A 65 7.65 3.16 1.40
N ASP A 66 8.67 3.25 2.26
CA ASP A 66 10.04 3.54 1.83
C ASP A 66 10.60 2.48 0.89
N GLY A 67 10.33 1.19 1.15
CA GLY A 67 10.75 0.10 0.28
C GLY A 67 10.03 0.12 -1.07
N LEU A 68 8.72 0.39 -1.08
CA LEU A 68 7.97 0.53 -2.33
C LEU A 68 8.47 1.72 -3.17
N ARG A 69 8.72 2.87 -2.54
CA ARG A 69 9.23 4.06 -3.23
C ARG A 69 10.61 3.81 -3.84
N ALA A 70 11.49 3.13 -3.07
CA ALA A 70 12.79 2.70 -3.59
C ALA A 70 12.62 1.76 -4.80
N ALA A 71 11.73 0.78 -4.73
CA ALA A 71 11.43 -0.13 -5.82
C ALA A 71 10.92 0.59 -7.08
N VAL A 72 9.99 1.53 -6.95
CA VAL A 72 9.47 2.34 -8.06
C VAL A 72 10.58 3.20 -8.67
N THR A 73 11.41 3.84 -7.84
CA THR A 73 12.58 4.61 -8.31
C THR A 73 13.54 3.74 -9.11
N LEU A 74 13.89 2.56 -8.59
CA LEU A 74 14.80 1.64 -9.27
C LEU A 74 14.24 1.11 -10.59
N ARG A 75 12.94 0.90 -10.68
CA ARG A 75 12.28 0.51 -11.94
C ARG A 75 12.28 1.64 -12.97
N ALA A 76 12.16 2.90 -12.54
CA ALA A 76 12.31 4.05 -13.44
C ALA A 76 13.74 4.14 -14.00
N GLU A 77 14.76 3.81 -13.19
CA GLU A 77 16.16 3.74 -13.61
C GLU A 77 16.48 2.48 -14.47
N ARG A 78 15.80 1.36 -14.17
CA ARG A 78 15.99 0.05 -14.80
C ARG A 78 14.64 -0.63 -15.07
N PRO A 79 14.00 -0.37 -16.20
CA PRO A 79 12.69 -0.96 -16.55
C PRO A 79 12.69 -2.49 -16.67
N ASP A 80 13.86 -3.10 -16.90
CA ASP A 80 14.05 -4.55 -16.96
C ASP A 80 14.17 -5.24 -15.59
N LEU A 81 14.32 -4.48 -14.51
CA LEU A 81 14.39 -5.01 -13.15
C LEU A 81 13.04 -5.64 -12.74
N ALA A 82 13.08 -6.93 -12.44
CA ALA A 82 11.93 -7.58 -11.82
C ALA A 82 11.83 -7.20 -10.34
N VAL A 83 10.62 -6.88 -9.88
CA VAL A 83 10.38 -6.47 -8.49
C VAL A 83 9.22 -7.25 -7.89
N VAL A 84 9.45 -7.82 -6.72
CA VAL A 84 8.39 -8.38 -5.87
C VAL A 84 8.38 -7.63 -4.54
N VAL A 85 7.24 -7.02 -4.22
CA VAL A 85 7.03 -6.42 -2.91
C VAL A 85 6.29 -7.38 -2.00
N LEU A 86 6.72 -7.43 -0.74
CA LEU A 86 6.08 -8.16 0.33
C LEU A 86 5.33 -7.19 1.23
N SER A 87 4.11 -7.52 1.63
CA SER A 87 3.27 -6.67 2.47
C SER A 87 2.58 -7.49 3.55
N GLN A 88 2.49 -6.96 4.76
CA GLN A 88 1.66 -7.57 5.82
C GLN A 88 0.16 -7.38 5.57
N HIS A 89 -0.23 -6.31 4.88
CA HIS A 89 -1.63 -5.94 4.70
C HIS A 89 -1.93 -5.53 3.27
N VAL A 90 -3.17 -5.77 2.83
CA VAL A 90 -3.65 -5.32 1.53
C VAL A 90 -3.80 -3.80 1.51
N GLN A 91 -3.04 -3.12 0.66
CA GLN A 91 -3.18 -1.68 0.43
C GLN A 91 -3.25 -1.40 -1.07
N SER A 92 -4.43 -1.03 -1.54
CA SER A 92 -4.70 -0.82 -2.98
C SER A 92 -3.83 0.26 -3.62
N GLY A 93 -3.53 1.34 -2.91
CA GLY A 93 -2.68 2.42 -3.42
C GLY A 93 -1.24 1.97 -3.72
N TYR A 94 -0.68 1.06 -2.92
CA TYR A 94 0.66 0.53 -3.13
C TYR A 94 0.74 -0.43 -4.32
N ALA A 95 -0.29 -1.29 -4.44
CA ALA A 95 -0.37 -2.20 -5.58
C ALA A 95 -0.52 -1.44 -6.91
N ALA A 96 -1.37 -0.40 -6.94
CA ALA A 96 -1.51 0.45 -8.12
C ALA A 96 -0.19 1.13 -8.49
N ALA A 97 0.51 1.77 -7.54
CA ALA A 97 1.78 2.44 -7.78
C ALA A 97 2.85 1.50 -8.34
N LEU A 98 2.89 0.24 -7.87
CA LEU A 98 3.80 -0.77 -8.40
C LEU A 98 3.42 -1.22 -9.82
N LEU A 99 2.14 -1.49 -10.06
CA LEU A 99 1.64 -1.93 -11.37
C LEU A 99 1.77 -0.84 -12.44
N ASP A 100 1.63 0.42 -12.06
CA ASP A 100 1.83 1.58 -12.94
C ASP A 100 3.32 1.86 -13.21
N SER A 101 4.24 1.24 -12.46
CA SER A 101 5.68 1.37 -12.69
C SER A 101 6.11 0.54 -13.90
N GLY A 102 6.20 1.15 -15.07
CA GLY A 102 6.44 0.48 -16.35
C GLY A 102 5.17 -0.16 -16.91
N ASP A 103 5.30 -1.14 -17.78
CA ASP A 103 4.16 -1.77 -18.49
C ASP A 103 3.37 -2.80 -17.64
N GLY A 104 3.48 -2.75 -16.31
CA GLY A 104 2.87 -3.74 -15.41
C GLY A 104 3.50 -5.13 -15.45
N ASN A 105 4.52 -5.34 -16.27
CA ASN A 105 5.30 -6.58 -16.36
C ASN A 105 6.43 -6.61 -15.33
N ARG A 106 6.94 -7.80 -15.01
CA ARG A 106 8.05 -8.01 -14.06
C ARG A 106 7.76 -7.46 -12.65
N VAL A 107 6.50 -7.47 -12.25
CA VAL A 107 6.07 -7.00 -10.93
C VAL A 107 5.33 -8.07 -10.17
N GLY A 108 5.57 -8.14 -8.86
CA GLY A 108 4.84 -8.96 -7.93
C GLY A 108 4.40 -8.16 -6.71
N TYR A 109 3.18 -8.36 -6.28
CA TYR A 109 2.66 -7.87 -5.01
C TYR A 109 2.11 -9.05 -4.22
N LEU A 110 2.80 -9.46 -3.17
CA LEU A 110 2.46 -10.63 -2.37
C LEU A 110 2.24 -10.24 -0.90
N LEU A 111 1.36 -10.96 -0.24
CA LEU A 111 1.25 -10.87 1.21
C LEU A 111 2.35 -11.73 1.86
N LYS A 112 2.92 -11.27 2.99
CA LYS A 112 3.96 -12.01 3.71
C LYS A 112 3.50 -13.42 4.13
N ASP A 113 2.20 -13.63 4.35
CA ASP A 113 1.63 -14.95 4.65
C ASP A 113 1.84 -15.97 3.52
N ARG A 114 1.99 -15.52 2.27
CA ARG A 114 2.24 -16.41 1.12
C ARG A 114 3.64 -17.02 1.12
N VAL A 115 4.57 -16.44 1.85
CA VAL A 115 5.92 -17.02 2.02
C VAL A 115 5.89 -18.37 2.72
N ALA A 116 4.84 -18.66 3.48
CA ALA A 116 4.66 -19.95 4.14
C ALA A 116 4.54 -21.12 3.15
N ASP A 117 3.94 -20.90 1.95
CA ASP A 117 4.04 -21.87 0.85
C ASP A 117 5.29 -21.60 0.03
N VAL A 118 6.39 -22.14 0.51
CA VAL A 118 7.74 -21.87 0.01
C VAL A 118 7.90 -22.25 -1.47
N ALA A 119 7.27 -23.35 -1.91
CA ALA A 119 7.38 -23.82 -3.28
C ALA A 119 6.65 -22.89 -4.25
N GLU A 120 5.43 -22.47 -3.90
CA GLU A 120 4.65 -21.53 -4.69
C GLU A 120 5.28 -20.12 -4.69
N PHE A 121 5.81 -19.70 -3.55
CA PHE A 121 6.56 -18.45 -3.44
C PHE A 121 7.75 -18.43 -4.41
N ALA A 122 8.62 -19.46 -4.38
CA ALA A 122 9.76 -19.56 -5.28
C ALA A 122 9.34 -19.64 -6.76
N ALA A 123 8.27 -20.36 -7.08
CA ALA A 123 7.72 -20.42 -8.45
C ALA A 123 7.23 -19.05 -8.90
N THR A 124 6.59 -18.29 -8.03
CA THR A 124 6.11 -16.93 -8.28
C THR A 124 7.26 -15.96 -8.53
N LEU A 125 8.33 -16.03 -7.74
CA LEU A 125 9.54 -15.22 -7.97
C LEU A 125 10.15 -15.48 -9.36
N ARG A 126 10.26 -16.76 -9.76
CA ARG A 126 10.75 -17.13 -11.10
C ARG A 126 9.86 -16.59 -12.22
N ARG A 127 8.55 -16.68 -12.05
CA ARG A 127 7.58 -16.15 -13.02
C ARG A 127 7.74 -14.64 -13.20
N VAL A 128 7.91 -13.89 -12.12
CA VAL A 128 8.14 -12.44 -12.16
C VAL A 128 9.48 -12.10 -12.80
N ALA A 129 10.55 -12.80 -12.43
CA ALA A 129 11.87 -12.63 -13.04
C ALA A 129 11.87 -12.92 -14.55
N ALA A 130 11.04 -13.88 -14.99
CA ALA A 130 10.86 -14.19 -16.42
C ALA A 130 9.96 -13.19 -17.18
N GLY A 131 9.50 -12.12 -16.55
CA GLY A 131 8.69 -11.08 -17.19
C GLY A 131 7.20 -11.10 -16.84
N GLY A 132 6.75 -12.07 -16.04
CA GLY A 132 5.35 -12.18 -15.64
C GLY A 132 4.94 -11.18 -14.57
N THR A 133 3.64 -11.12 -14.31
CA THR A 133 3.03 -10.35 -13.22
C THR A 133 2.42 -11.31 -12.20
N ALA A 134 2.57 -11.00 -10.91
CA ALA A 134 2.00 -11.78 -9.83
C ALA A 134 1.38 -10.86 -8.78
N VAL A 135 0.06 -10.89 -8.66
CA VAL A 135 -0.67 -10.12 -7.65
C VAL A 135 -1.46 -11.09 -6.78
N ASP A 136 -1.30 -10.93 -5.48
CA ASP A 136 -2.06 -11.75 -4.52
C ASP A 136 -3.55 -11.63 -4.78
N PRO A 137 -4.32 -12.75 -4.81
CA PRO A 137 -5.77 -12.71 -5.04
C PRO A 137 -6.54 -11.80 -4.07
N ASP A 138 -6.08 -11.67 -2.82
CA ASP A 138 -6.68 -10.76 -1.84
C ASP A 138 -6.49 -9.31 -2.22
N VAL A 139 -5.32 -8.97 -2.76
CA VAL A 139 -5.01 -7.64 -3.31
C VAL A 139 -5.87 -7.37 -4.54
N VAL A 140 -6.01 -8.33 -5.47
CA VAL A 140 -6.88 -8.22 -6.64
C VAL A 140 -8.33 -7.99 -6.23
N ARG A 141 -8.84 -8.79 -5.28
CA ARG A 141 -10.20 -8.59 -4.74
C ARG A 141 -10.39 -7.20 -4.13
N HIS A 142 -9.37 -6.65 -3.50
CA HIS A 142 -9.41 -5.32 -2.91
C HIS A 142 -9.37 -4.22 -3.97
N LEU A 143 -8.56 -4.37 -5.00
CA LEU A 143 -8.50 -3.46 -6.16
C LEU A 143 -9.81 -3.44 -6.95
N LEU A 144 -10.41 -4.62 -7.16
CA LEU A 144 -11.69 -4.76 -7.87
C LEU A 144 -12.91 -4.35 -7.03
N ARG A 145 -12.78 -4.34 -5.71
CA ARG A 145 -13.76 -3.64 -4.89
C ARG A 145 -13.63 -2.17 -5.26
N ARG A 146 -14.59 -1.70 -6.10
CA ARG A 146 -14.77 -0.25 -6.28
C ARG A 146 -14.61 0.39 -4.90
N PRO A 147 -13.85 1.49 -4.74
CA PRO A 147 -13.87 2.22 -3.50
C PRO A 147 -15.36 2.33 -3.16
N ARG A 148 -15.80 1.68 -2.06
CA ARG A 148 -17.15 1.98 -1.57
C ARG A 148 -17.11 3.48 -1.45
N ASP A 149 -17.94 4.17 -2.26
CA ASP A 149 -18.10 5.61 -2.12
C ASP A 149 -18.15 5.85 -0.60
N PRO A 150 -17.12 6.42 0.01
CA PRO A 150 -17.06 6.55 1.46
C PRO A 150 -18.28 7.31 1.95
N LEU A 151 -18.90 8.07 1.05
CA LEU A 151 -20.12 8.82 1.28
C LEU A 151 -21.39 8.00 0.98
N GLY A 152 -21.28 6.82 0.37
CA GLY A 152 -22.41 5.97 0.00
C GLY A 152 -23.23 5.48 1.21
N ALA A 153 -22.60 5.39 2.39
CA ALA A 153 -23.27 5.05 3.65
C ALA A 153 -24.02 6.23 4.29
N LEU A 154 -23.79 7.46 3.80
CA LEU A 154 -24.41 8.67 4.34
C LEU A 154 -25.82 8.84 3.79
N SER A 155 -26.77 9.19 4.66
CA SER A 155 -28.10 9.65 4.23
C SER A 155 -27.98 10.97 3.45
N PRO A 156 -29.00 11.35 2.65
CA PRO A 156 -29.01 12.64 1.96
C PRO A 156 -28.75 13.83 2.91
N ARG A 157 -29.32 13.79 4.10
CA ARG A 157 -29.15 14.85 5.11
C ARG A 157 -27.73 14.88 5.70
N GLU A 158 -27.13 13.72 5.95
CA GLU A 158 -25.75 13.65 6.43
C GLU A 158 -24.77 14.11 5.35
N ARG A 159 -25.05 13.81 4.09
CA ARG A 159 -24.25 14.29 2.95
C ARG A 159 -24.32 15.82 2.81
N GLU A 160 -25.50 16.41 2.97
CA GLU A 160 -25.71 17.85 2.99
C GLU A 160 -24.93 18.52 4.14
N VAL A 161 -25.05 17.98 5.35
CA VAL A 161 -24.30 18.46 6.53
C VAL A 161 -22.78 18.37 6.28
N LEU A 162 -22.29 17.24 5.74
CA LEU A 162 -20.86 17.07 5.47
C LEU A 162 -20.34 18.02 4.40
N GLY A 163 -21.15 18.34 3.37
CA GLY A 163 -20.84 19.35 2.37
C GLY A 163 -20.61 20.73 3.02
N LEU A 164 -21.53 21.15 3.91
CA LEU A 164 -21.38 22.42 4.63
C LEU A 164 -20.18 22.43 5.60
N VAL A 165 -19.87 21.28 6.20
CA VAL A 165 -18.64 21.11 7.00
C VAL A 165 -17.41 21.27 6.12
N ALA A 166 -17.42 20.74 4.90
CA ALA A 166 -16.31 20.85 3.94
C ALA A 166 -16.13 22.28 3.40
N GLU A 167 -17.21 23.07 3.36
CA GLU A 167 -17.18 24.51 3.08
C GLU A 167 -16.62 25.35 4.25
N GLY A 168 -16.35 24.73 5.41
CA GLY A 168 -15.78 25.40 6.58
C GLY A 168 -16.80 25.97 7.57
N HIS A 169 -18.09 25.66 7.42
CA HIS A 169 -19.13 26.18 8.33
C HIS A 169 -19.05 25.55 9.73
N SER A 170 -19.31 26.37 10.77
CA SER A 170 -19.50 25.90 12.15
C SER A 170 -20.85 25.19 12.32
N ASN A 171 -21.02 24.41 13.40
CA ASN A 171 -22.30 23.75 13.69
C ASN A 171 -23.45 24.77 13.84
N ALA A 172 -23.19 25.92 14.46
CA ALA A 172 -24.17 27.01 14.58
C ALA A 172 -24.58 27.58 13.21
N ALA A 173 -23.62 27.82 12.30
CA ALA A 173 -23.89 28.29 10.95
C ALA A 173 -24.68 27.25 10.13
N ILE A 174 -24.34 25.98 10.25
CA ILE A 174 -25.04 24.86 9.61
C ILE A 174 -26.48 24.76 10.16
N ALA A 175 -26.66 24.88 11.48
CA ALA A 175 -27.95 24.83 12.13
C ALA A 175 -28.89 25.95 11.63
N ALA A 176 -28.37 27.17 11.52
CA ALA A 176 -29.11 28.29 10.97
C ALA A 176 -29.50 28.06 9.51
N ARG A 177 -28.57 27.56 8.70
CA ARG A 177 -28.76 27.32 7.26
C ARG A 177 -29.76 26.21 6.95
N LEU A 178 -29.76 25.19 7.77
CA LEU A 178 -30.61 24.00 7.62
C LEU A 178 -31.93 24.06 8.43
N TYR A 179 -32.14 25.15 9.15
CA TYR A 179 -33.32 25.38 10.02
C TYR A 179 -33.50 24.28 11.07
N VAL A 180 -32.41 23.85 11.71
CA VAL A 180 -32.38 22.85 12.77
C VAL A 180 -31.64 23.37 14.00
N THR A 181 -31.64 22.60 15.08
CA THR A 181 -30.86 22.94 16.29
C THR A 181 -29.40 22.56 16.11
N GLU A 182 -28.48 23.26 16.78
CA GLU A 182 -27.06 22.94 16.78
C GLU A 182 -26.80 21.52 17.35
N ALA A 183 -27.61 21.08 18.33
CA ALA A 183 -27.55 19.71 18.85
C ALA A 183 -27.89 18.66 17.77
N ALA A 184 -28.85 18.94 16.89
CA ALA A 184 -29.18 18.07 15.77
C ALA A 184 -28.03 17.98 14.76
N VAL A 185 -27.37 19.11 14.46
CA VAL A 185 -26.15 19.11 13.61
C VAL A 185 -25.05 18.28 14.26
N GLY A 186 -24.81 18.44 15.57
CA GLY A 186 -23.84 17.64 16.32
C GLY A 186 -24.09 16.15 16.21
N LYS A 187 -25.38 15.72 16.32
CA LYS A 187 -25.78 14.32 16.13
C LYS A 187 -25.50 13.82 14.70
N HIS A 188 -25.80 14.62 13.68
CA HIS A 188 -25.48 14.27 12.30
C HIS A 188 -23.97 14.13 12.10
N VAL A 189 -23.15 15.06 12.62
CA VAL A 189 -21.68 14.96 12.55
C VAL A 189 -21.18 13.71 13.24
N GLY A 190 -21.69 13.36 14.42
CA GLY A 190 -21.35 12.11 15.10
C GLY A 190 -21.66 10.86 14.28
N ASN A 191 -22.86 10.80 13.67
CA ASN A 191 -23.26 9.71 12.79
C ASN A 191 -22.37 9.63 11.52
N ILE A 192 -22.03 10.77 10.92
CA ILE A 192 -21.12 10.85 9.77
C ILE A 192 -19.77 10.26 10.13
N LEU A 193 -19.17 10.67 11.25
CA LEU A 193 -17.88 10.17 11.69
C LEU A 193 -17.92 8.65 11.94
N ALA A 194 -18.97 8.13 12.54
CA ALA A 194 -19.16 6.70 12.75
C ALA A 194 -19.28 5.93 11.41
N LYS A 195 -20.09 6.44 10.46
CA LYS A 195 -20.28 5.82 9.14
C LYS A 195 -19.04 5.88 8.26
N LEU A 196 -18.20 6.90 8.43
CA LEU A 196 -16.90 7.02 7.75
C LEU A 196 -15.80 6.19 8.42
N GLY A 197 -16.10 5.47 9.50
CA GLY A 197 -15.11 4.65 10.22
C GLY A 197 -14.04 5.48 10.92
N LEU A 198 -14.41 6.67 11.44
CA LEU A 198 -13.53 7.59 12.15
C LEU A 198 -13.84 7.55 13.66
N PRO A 199 -13.32 6.54 14.41
CA PRO A 199 -13.56 6.42 15.85
C PRO A 199 -12.91 7.59 16.61
N PRO A 200 -13.27 7.80 17.88
CA PRO A 200 -12.56 8.75 18.75
C PRO A 200 -11.09 8.39 18.83
N ASP A 201 -10.23 9.40 18.60
CA ASP A 201 -8.79 9.29 18.63
C ASP A 201 -8.24 10.62 19.14
N GLU A 202 -7.27 10.58 20.08
CA GLU A 202 -6.68 11.76 20.71
C GLU A 202 -5.71 12.49 19.77
N ASP A 203 -5.09 11.77 18.84
CA ASP A 203 -4.04 12.30 17.96
C ASP A 203 -4.57 12.89 16.63
N THR A 204 -5.86 12.69 16.30
CA THR A 204 -6.40 13.09 15.00
C THR A 204 -7.64 13.95 15.08
N ASN A 205 -7.70 15.00 14.25
CA ASN A 205 -8.92 15.78 14.08
C ASN A 205 -9.88 15.09 13.10
N ARG A 206 -10.82 14.32 13.64
CA ARG A 206 -11.81 13.55 12.88
C ARG A 206 -12.64 14.40 11.93
N ARG A 207 -12.92 15.66 12.27
CA ARG A 207 -13.66 16.58 11.39
C ARG A 207 -12.86 16.87 10.13
N VAL A 208 -11.56 17.07 10.27
CA VAL A 208 -10.65 17.26 9.12
C VAL A 208 -10.59 15.98 8.28
N LEU A 209 -10.52 14.81 8.89
CA LEU A 209 -10.53 13.53 8.17
C LEU A 209 -11.83 13.32 7.38
N ALA A 210 -12.99 13.71 7.93
CA ALA A 210 -14.26 13.65 7.22
C ALA A 210 -14.30 14.60 6.00
N VAL A 211 -13.74 15.80 6.13
CA VAL A 211 -13.60 16.76 5.00
C VAL A 211 -12.69 16.19 3.92
N LEU A 212 -11.57 15.57 4.29
CA LEU A 212 -10.68 14.92 3.33
C LEU A 212 -11.36 13.76 2.60
N ALA A 213 -12.22 12.98 3.29
CA ALA A 213 -13.02 11.93 2.66
C ALA A 213 -14.02 12.52 1.64
N TRP A 214 -14.68 13.63 1.98
CA TRP A 214 -15.57 14.35 1.07
C TRP A 214 -14.84 14.83 -0.19
N LEU A 215 -13.69 15.49 -0.03
CA LEU A 215 -12.93 16.04 -1.15
C LEU A 215 -12.36 14.96 -2.07
N ARG A 216 -12.06 13.76 -1.54
CA ARG A 216 -11.63 12.62 -2.35
C ARG A 216 -12.76 11.98 -3.15
N ALA A 217 -13.99 12.00 -2.64
CA ALA A 217 -15.15 11.45 -3.32
C ALA A 217 -15.72 12.41 -4.38
N ALA A 218 -15.40 13.71 -4.31
CA ALA A 218 -15.83 14.76 -5.26
C ALA A 218 -14.92 14.87 -6.49
N ARG A 219 -13.83 14.10 -6.53
CA ARG A 219 -12.94 13.98 -7.70
C ARG A 219 -13.26 12.73 -8.51
#